data_1dc2c2b1dbda0ebbb8ae30d92828c9ca
#
_entry.id   1dc2c2b1dbda0ebbb8ae30d92828c9ca
#
_cell.length_a   1.000
_cell.length_b   1.000
_cell.length_c   1.000
_cell.angle_alpha   90.00
_cell.angle_beta   90.00
_cell.angle_gamma   90.00
#
_symmetry.space_group_name_H-M   'P 1'
#
loop_
_entity.id
_entity.type
_entity.pdbx_description
1 polymer ?
#
loop_
_entity_poly.entity_id
_entity_poly.type
_entity_poly.pdbx_seq_one_letter_code
_entity_poly.pdbx_strand_id
1 'polypeptide(L)'
;MKLIFSDNAWDDYLYWQKTDKRILRRINTLIKEIKRSPFEGIGKPEPLKHALSGYWSRRINEEHRIVYKAMADSILIAQLRYHY
;
A
#
# COMPACT_ATOMS: atom_id res chain seq x y z
N MET A 1 5.03 -11.22 10.73
CA MET A 1 3.89 -10.34 10.47
C MET A 1 3.20 -10.77 9.18
N LYS A 2 1.90 -11.00 9.24
CA LYS A 2 1.12 -11.43 8.08
C LYS A 2 0.87 -10.29 7.13
N LEU A 3 0.81 -10.59 5.85
CA LEU A 3 0.42 -9.65 4.82
C LEU A 3 -0.94 -10.08 4.28
N ILE A 4 -1.91 -9.18 4.36
CA ILE A 4 -3.29 -9.46 3.94
C ILE A 4 -3.64 -8.47 2.83
N PHE A 5 -4.19 -8.98 1.73
CA PHE A 5 -4.69 -8.12 0.64
C PHE A 5 -6.21 -8.13 0.66
N SER A 6 -6.82 -6.96 0.58
CA SER A 6 -8.23 -6.90 0.25
C SER A 6 -8.43 -7.40 -1.18
N ASP A 7 -9.66 -7.74 -1.54
CA ASP A 7 -9.94 -8.15 -2.92
C ASP A 7 -9.56 -7.06 -3.91
N ASN A 8 -9.87 -5.82 -3.57
CA ASN A 8 -9.51 -4.67 -4.42
C ASN A 8 -8.00 -4.53 -4.60
N ALA A 9 -7.25 -4.66 -3.51
CA ALA A 9 -5.79 -4.56 -3.58
C ALA A 9 -5.19 -5.71 -4.39
N TRP A 10 -5.75 -6.90 -4.26
CA TRP A 10 -5.29 -8.05 -5.04
C TRP A 10 -5.53 -7.84 -6.55
N ASP A 11 -6.70 -7.32 -6.91
CA ASP A 11 -7.00 -6.98 -8.30
C ASP A 11 -6.04 -5.92 -8.83
N ASP A 12 -5.73 -4.90 -8.02
CA ASP A 12 -4.78 -3.86 -8.38
C ASP A 12 -3.39 -4.45 -8.61
N TYR A 13 -2.98 -5.36 -7.73
CA TYR A 13 -1.67 -6.02 -7.82
C TYR A 13 -1.55 -6.80 -9.13
N LEU A 14 -2.59 -7.56 -9.48
CA LEU A 14 -2.62 -8.31 -10.73
C LEU A 14 -2.62 -7.38 -11.95
N TYR A 15 -3.30 -6.26 -11.86
CA TYR A 15 -3.28 -5.25 -12.91
C TYR A 15 -1.86 -4.77 -13.19
N TRP A 16 -1.11 -4.42 -12.15
CA TRP A 16 0.27 -3.96 -12.32
C TRP A 16 1.20 -5.06 -12.82
N GLN A 17 0.99 -6.28 -12.36
CA GLN A 17 1.76 -7.43 -12.82
C GLN A 17 1.64 -7.60 -14.34
N LYS A 18 0.47 -7.29 -14.87
CA LYS A 18 0.18 -7.44 -16.30
C LYS A 18 0.60 -6.22 -17.13
N THR A 19 0.54 -5.02 -16.56
CA THR A 19 0.65 -3.76 -17.32
C THR A 19 1.92 -2.97 -17.09
N ASP A 20 2.52 -3.02 -15.90
CA ASP A 20 3.69 -2.18 -15.60
C ASP A 20 4.57 -2.79 -14.51
N LYS A 21 5.63 -3.44 -14.93
CA LYS A 21 6.53 -4.12 -14.00
C LYS A 21 7.35 -3.17 -13.14
N ARG A 22 7.56 -1.94 -13.59
CA ARG A 22 8.29 -0.93 -12.79
C ARG A 22 7.46 -0.51 -11.61
N ILE A 23 6.16 -0.28 -11.81
CA ILE A 23 5.25 0.03 -10.72
C ILE A 23 5.13 -1.16 -9.78
N LEU A 24 5.06 -2.37 -10.32
CA LEU A 24 5.01 -3.57 -9.49
C LEU A 24 6.23 -3.66 -8.56
N ARG A 25 7.42 -3.42 -9.09
CA ARG A 25 8.64 -3.44 -8.27
C ARG A 25 8.61 -2.37 -7.19
N ARG A 26 8.11 -1.18 -7.50
CA ARG A 26 7.96 -0.11 -6.52
C ARG A 26 7.01 -0.53 -5.41
N ILE A 27 5.87 -1.14 -5.77
CA ILE A 27 4.88 -1.64 -4.81
C ILE A 27 5.52 -2.69 -3.90
N ASN A 28 6.26 -3.63 -4.48
CA ASN A 28 6.93 -4.68 -3.70
C ASN A 28 7.92 -4.08 -2.69
N THR A 29 8.67 -3.07 -3.11
CA THR A 29 9.59 -2.35 -2.22
C THR A 29 8.84 -1.67 -1.09
N LEU A 30 7.74 -0.98 -1.41
CA LEU A 30 6.94 -0.29 -0.41
C LEU A 30 6.35 -1.28 0.61
N ILE A 31 5.81 -2.40 0.15
CA ILE A 31 5.25 -3.41 1.04
C ILE A 31 6.32 -3.94 2.00
N LYS A 32 7.50 -4.20 1.48
CA LYS A 32 8.61 -4.67 2.30
C LYS A 32 8.98 -3.65 3.38
N GLU A 33 9.02 -2.38 3.01
CA GLU A 33 9.32 -1.30 3.94
C GLU A 33 8.22 -1.09 4.97
N ILE A 34 6.96 -1.20 4.55
CA ILE A 34 5.81 -1.08 5.46
C ILE A 34 5.85 -2.18 6.53
N LYS A 35 6.19 -3.39 6.14
CA LYS A 35 6.29 -4.51 7.10
C LYS A 35 7.36 -4.25 8.13
N ARG A 36 8.45 -3.60 7.74
CA ARG A 36 9.55 -3.29 8.63
C ARG A 36 9.26 -2.07 9.50
N SER A 37 8.62 -1.05 8.93
CA SER A 37 8.44 0.24 9.59
C SER A 37 7.15 0.88 9.07
N PRO A 38 5.98 0.54 9.67
CA PRO A 38 4.69 0.93 9.09
C PRO A 38 4.41 2.43 9.06
N PHE A 39 5.04 3.21 9.93
CA PHE A 39 4.66 4.62 10.08
C PHE A 39 5.73 5.62 9.64
N GLU A 40 6.85 5.13 9.14
CA GLU A 40 7.91 6.01 8.66
C GLU A 40 8.71 5.34 7.55
N GLY A 41 9.43 6.13 6.78
CA GLY A 41 10.28 5.60 5.70
C GLY A 41 9.90 6.16 4.35
N ILE A 42 10.19 5.41 3.30
CA ILE A 42 10.04 5.87 1.92
C ILE A 42 8.58 6.03 1.51
N GLY A 43 8.34 6.87 0.50
CA GLY A 43 7.00 7.03 -0.06
C GLY A 43 6.11 7.99 0.70
N LYS A 44 6.66 8.78 1.61
CA LYS A 44 5.92 9.79 2.39
C LYS A 44 4.72 9.20 3.10
N PRO A 45 4.94 8.30 4.08
CA PRO A 45 3.81 7.72 4.83
C PRO A 45 2.99 8.80 5.51
N GLU A 46 1.68 8.69 5.41
CA GLU A 46 0.74 9.71 5.86
C GLU A 46 -0.51 9.03 6.42
N PRO A 47 -0.92 9.40 7.66
CA PRO A 47 -2.18 8.87 8.19
C PRO A 47 -3.38 9.51 7.49
N LEU A 48 -4.39 8.72 7.20
CA LEU A 48 -5.59 9.19 6.55
C LEU A 48 -6.64 9.59 7.58
N LYS A 49 -7.64 10.35 7.13
CA LYS A 49 -8.64 10.96 8.01
C LYS A 49 -10.05 10.53 7.62
N HIS A 50 -11.02 10.92 8.45
CA HIS A 50 -12.44 10.71 8.22
C HIS A 50 -12.77 9.23 8.03
N ALA A 51 -13.43 8.88 6.94
CA ALA A 51 -13.83 7.50 6.67
C ALA A 51 -12.66 6.51 6.59
N LEU A 52 -11.46 7.01 6.29
CA LEU A 52 -10.25 6.19 6.20
C LEU A 52 -9.36 6.30 7.44
N SER A 53 -9.90 6.83 8.52
CA SER A 53 -9.16 6.94 9.78
C SER A 53 -8.64 5.57 10.22
N GLY A 54 -7.37 5.51 10.61
CA GLY A 54 -6.70 4.25 10.96
C GLY A 54 -5.90 3.65 9.82
N TYR A 55 -6.16 4.11 8.59
CA TYR A 55 -5.36 3.72 7.44
C TYR A 55 -4.25 4.73 7.19
N TRP A 56 -3.25 4.30 6.44
CA TRP A 56 -2.10 5.09 6.04
C TRP A 56 -1.93 4.98 4.53
N SER A 57 -1.24 5.94 3.93
CA SER A 57 -0.88 5.85 2.52
C SER A 57 0.60 6.10 2.32
N ARG A 58 1.13 5.55 1.24
CA ARG A 58 2.45 5.92 0.72
C ARG A 58 2.35 6.10 -0.78
N ARG A 59 3.20 6.94 -1.32
CA ARG A 59 3.21 7.21 -2.75
C ARG A 59 3.88 6.08 -3.52
N ILE A 60 3.16 5.53 -4.48
CA ILE A 60 3.74 4.63 -5.48
C ILE A 60 4.42 5.51 -6.53
N ASN A 61 3.69 6.49 -7.04
CA ASN A 61 4.19 7.55 -7.94
C ASN A 61 3.29 8.78 -7.75
N GLU A 62 3.34 9.73 -8.69
CA GLU A 62 2.52 10.95 -8.61
C GLU A 62 1.03 10.65 -8.57
N GLU A 63 0.61 9.64 -9.31
CA GLU A 63 -0.79 9.33 -9.54
C GLU A 63 -1.37 8.28 -8.59
N HIS A 64 -0.54 7.34 -8.15
CA HIS A 64 -1.02 6.16 -7.43
C HIS A 64 -0.49 6.09 -6.01
N ARG A 65 -1.32 5.54 -5.12
CA ARG A 65 -1.01 5.37 -3.70
C ARG A 65 -1.25 3.94 -3.27
N ILE A 66 -0.42 3.47 -2.34
CA ILE A 66 -0.74 2.28 -1.57
C ILE A 66 -1.46 2.74 -0.31
N VAL A 67 -2.61 2.14 -0.03
CA VAL A 67 -3.37 2.39 1.19
C VAL A 67 -3.33 1.13 2.03
N TYR A 68 -2.96 1.27 3.29
CA TYR A 68 -2.76 0.12 4.16
C TYR A 68 -3.13 0.43 5.60
N LYS A 69 -3.28 -0.62 6.39
CA LYS A 69 -3.55 -0.50 7.81
C LYS A 69 -2.64 -1.46 8.57
N ALA A 70 -1.93 -0.94 9.57
CA ALA A 70 -1.10 -1.76 10.45
C ALA A 70 -1.95 -2.27 11.61
N MET A 71 -1.93 -3.58 11.81
CA MET A 71 -2.63 -4.24 12.91
C MET A 71 -1.59 -4.94 13.78
N ALA A 72 -2.02 -5.53 14.91
CA ALA A 72 -1.09 -6.07 15.90
C ALA A 72 -0.05 -7.03 15.31
N ASP A 73 -0.47 -7.91 14.41
CA ASP A 73 0.43 -8.92 13.84
C ASP A 73 0.32 -9.03 12.33
N SER A 74 -0.23 -8.01 11.67
CA SER A 74 -0.44 -8.05 10.23
C SER A 74 -0.50 -6.66 9.63
N ILE A 75 -0.30 -6.62 8.31
CA ILE A 75 -0.52 -5.43 7.50
C ILE A 75 -1.62 -5.76 6.51
N LEU A 76 -2.67 -4.96 6.49
CA LEU A 76 -3.72 -5.06 5.50
C LEU A 76 -3.44 -4.07 4.38
N ILE A 77 -3.32 -4.58 3.16
CA ILE A 77 -3.20 -3.75 1.96
C ILE A 77 -4.59 -3.57 1.38
N ALA A 78 -5.06 -2.33 1.35
CA ALA A 78 -6.43 -2.03 0.93
C ALA A 78 -6.53 -1.58 -0.52
N GLN A 79 -5.49 -0.95 -1.05
CA GLN A 79 -5.52 -0.36 -2.39
C GLN A 79 -4.10 -0.17 -2.90
N LEU A 80 -3.91 -0.38 -4.21
CA LEU A 80 -2.60 -0.22 -4.84
C LEU A 80 -2.68 0.62 -6.12
N ARG A 81 -3.79 1.32 -6.32
CA ARG A 81 -4.03 2.04 -7.56
C ARG A 81 -4.88 3.27 -7.25
N TYR A 82 -4.65 4.36 -8.02
CA TYR A 82 -5.35 5.63 -7.88
C TYR A 82 -5.07 6.35 -6.57
N HIS A 83 -5.68 7.48 -6.40
CA HIS A 83 -5.76 8.23 -5.15
C HIS A 83 -6.93 7.70 -4.32
N TYR A 84 -6.89 8.01 -3.07
CA TYR A 84 -8.00 7.70 -2.16
C TYR A 84 -8.92 8.91 -2.03
#